data_90f6cc0a1838192849814974ad595b18
#
_entry.id   90f6cc0a1838192849814974ad595b18
#
_cell.length_a   1.000
_cell.length_b   1.000
_cell.length_c   1.000
_cell.angle_alpha   90.00
_cell.angle_beta   90.00
_cell.angle_gamma   90.00
#
_symmetry.space_group_name_H-M   'P 1'
#
loop_
_entity.id
_entity.type
_entity.pdbx_description
1 polymer ?
#
loop_
_entity_poly.entity_id
_entity_poly.type
_entity_poly.pdbx_seq_one_letter_code
_entity_poly.pdbx_strand_id
1 'polypeptide(L)'
;MPSPKGDPTYIKNKERFFIDVALTISKASTHPKCPGGCIIVRDREIIGDGRSLVTDSMVEIDCISYAIAAAAKAGTPAIGAVIYSTRYPFSTSIFQAHMMGIKKIVLLAHDWEPYYKEEFRRSARLARELNMAIEPVFLDKDPRFTKNTNDRDLSLIHI
;
A
#
# COMPACT_ATOMS: atom_id res chain seq x y z
N MET A 1 -28.73 -4.98 -4.24
CA MET A 1 -28.43 -4.93 -5.67
C MET A 1 -27.01 -4.47 -5.89
N PRO A 2 -26.18 -5.22 -6.61
CA PRO A 2 -24.86 -4.72 -6.93
C PRO A 2 -24.98 -3.52 -7.86
N SER A 3 -24.18 -2.47 -7.59
CA SER A 3 -24.09 -1.31 -8.47
C SER A 3 -23.56 -1.71 -9.85
N PRO A 4 -24.07 -1.11 -10.94
CA PRO A 4 -23.56 -1.40 -12.28
C PRO A 4 -22.06 -1.11 -12.39
N LYS A 5 -21.37 -1.87 -13.22
CA LYS A 5 -19.98 -1.58 -13.57
C LYS A 5 -19.88 -0.17 -14.13
N GLY A 6 -18.99 0.64 -13.55
CA GLY A 6 -18.82 2.04 -13.94
C GLY A 6 -19.46 3.05 -12.99
N ASP A 7 -20.25 2.59 -12.01
CA ASP A 7 -20.75 3.45 -10.94
C ASP A 7 -19.59 3.88 -10.04
N PRO A 8 -19.33 5.20 -9.86
CA PRO A 8 -18.27 5.68 -8.98
C PRO A 8 -18.38 5.17 -7.54
N THR A 9 -19.62 4.95 -7.06
CA THR A 9 -19.87 4.39 -5.72
C THR A 9 -19.37 2.96 -5.61
N TYR A 10 -19.59 2.15 -6.64
CA TYR A 10 -19.11 0.77 -6.69
C TYR A 10 -17.58 0.72 -6.64
N ILE A 11 -16.91 1.55 -7.42
CA ILE A 11 -15.44 1.62 -7.44
C ILE A 11 -14.91 2.05 -6.08
N LYS A 12 -15.49 3.08 -5.47
CA LYS A 12 -15.13 3.55 -4.13
C LYS A 12 -15.31 2.46 -3.07
N ASN A 13 -16.41 1.73 -3.11
CA ASN A 13 -16.69 0.67 -2.15
C ASN A 13 -15.70 -0.49 -2.28
N LYS A 14 -15.31 -0.86 -3.49
CA LYS A 14 -14.30 -1.88 -3.74
C LYS A 14 -12.94 -1.48 -3.20
N GLU A 15 -12.48 -0.28 -3.53
CA GLU A 15 -11.21 0.26 -3.06
C GLU A 15 -11.21 0.35 -1.54
N ARG A 16 -12.28 0.85 -0.95
CA ARG A 16 -12.45 0.96 0.49
C ARG A 16 -12.42 -0.39 1.18
N PHE A 17 -13.08 -1.38 0.62
CA PHE A 17 -13.09 -2.75 1.17
C PHE A 17 -11.67 -3.28 1.33
N PHE A 18 -10.86 -3.22 0.28
CA PHE A 18 -9.50 -3.73 0.32
C PHE A 18 -8.58 -2.89 1.21
N ILE A 19 -8.76 -1.58 1.24
CA ILE A 19 -8.01 -0.71 2.18
C ILE A 19 -8.40 -1.03 3.63
N ASP A 20 -9.67 -1.30 3.92
CA ASP A 20 -10.11 -1.70 5.26
C ASP A 20 -9.49 -3.04 5.69
N VAL A 21 -9.35 -4.00 4.76
CA VAL A 21 -8.63 -5.25 5.02
C VAL A 21 -7.17 -4.97 5.35
N ALA A 22 -6.49 -4.14 4.57
CA ALA A 22 -5.11 -3.76 4.82
C ALA A 22 -4.93 -3.05 6.18
N LEU A 23 -5.88 -2.19 6.55
CA LEU A 23 -5.90 -1.55 7.87
C LEU A 23 -6.04 -2.56 9.00
N THR A 24 -6.88 -3.56 8.83
CA THR A 24 -7.05 -4.63 9.81
C THR A 24 -5.74 -5.39 10.01
N ILE A 25 -5.04 -5.71 8.91
CA ILE A 25 -3.74 -6.38 8.97
C ILE A 25 -2.70 -5.51 9.66
N SER A 26 -2.75 -4.20 9.46
CA SER A 26 -1.81 -3.27 10.09
C SER A 26 -1.83 -3.32 11.62
N LYS A 27 -2.95 -3.75 12.21
CA LYS A 27 -3.08 -3.92 13.67
C LYS A 27 -2.18 -5.04 14.22
N ALA A 28 -1.76 -5.97 13.37
CA ALA A 28 -0.83 -7.03 13.73
C ALA A 28 0.65 -6.62 13.54
N SER A 29 0.91 -5.40 13.06
CA SER A 29 2.27 -4.90 12.90
C SER A 29 2.95 -4.73 14.25
N THR A 30 4.22 -5.11 14.31
CA THR A 30 5.09 -4.89 15.48
C THR A 30 6.02 -3.71 15.29
N HIS A 31 5.89 -2.98 14.19
CA HIS A 31 6.71 -1.80 13.94
C HIS A 31 6.35 -0.68 14.93
N PRO A 32 7.28 -0.16 15.71
CA PRO A 32 6.95 0.77 16.79
C PRO A 32 6.52 2.16 16.31
N LYS A 33 6.96 2.57 15.13
CA LYS A 33 6.69 3.91 14.60
C LYS A 33 5.74 3.91 13.40
N CYS A 34 5.78 2.87 12.58
CA CYS A 34 5.10 2.82 11.30
C CYS A 34 4.32 1.52 11.14
N PRO A 35 3.28 1.30 11.96
CA PRO A 35 2.45 0.12 11.77
C PRO A 35 1.79 0.19 10.40
N GLY A 36 2.04 -0.80 9.58
CA GLY A 36 1.51 -0.87 8.22
C GLY A 36 1.00 -2.25 7.89
N GLY A 37 0.04 -2.29 6.97
CA GLY A 37 -0.50 -3.51 6.43
C GLY A 37 -0.75 -3.36 4.95
N CYS A 38 -0.64 -4.47 4.23
CA CYS A 38 -0.98 -4.49 2.82
C CYS A 38 -1.51 -5.85 2.39
N ILE A 39 -2.22 -5.84 1.28
CA ILE A 39 -2.69 -7.04 0.59
C ILE A 39 -2.35 -6.94 -0.89
N ILE A 40 -2.17 -8.10 -1.51
CA ILE A 40 -2.02 -8.24 -2.95
C ILE A 40 -3.28 -8.92 -3.46
N VAL A 41 -3.95 -8.29 -4.42
CA VAL A 41 -5.23 -8.76 -4.95
C VAL A 41 -5.11 -9.02 -6.45
N ARG A 42 -5.51 -10.21 -6.87
CA ARG A 42 -5.64 -10.58 -8.28
C ARG A 42 -6.96 -11.28 -8.49
N ASP A 43 -7.70 -10.85 -9.52
CA ASP A 43 -9.00 -11.43 -9.86
C ASP A 43 -9.96 -11.51 -8.65
N ARG A 44 -9.98 -10.43 -7.85
CA ARG A 44 -10.79 -10.28 -6.63
C ARG A 44 -10.39 -11.19 -5.46
N GLU A 45 -9.28 -11.92 -5.58
CA GLU A 45 -8.78 -12.80 -4.53
C GLU A 45 -7.53 -12.19 -3.89
N ILE A 46 -7.46 -12.26 -2.58
CA ILE A 46 -6.25 -11.88 -1.83
C ILE A 46 -5.26 -13.04 -1.97
N ILE A 47 -4.14 -12.77 -2.62
CA ILE A 47 -3.10 -13.76 -2.90
C ILE A 47 -1.87 -13.60 -2.02
N GLY A 48 -1.81 -12.53 -1.25
CA GLY A 48 -0.74 -12.28 -0.29
C GLY A 48 -1.15 -11.16 0.64
N ASP A 49 -0.65 -11.21 1.86
CA ASP A 49 -0.83 -10.16 2.84
C ASP A 49 0.47 -9.96 3.61
N GLY A 50 0.65 -8.76 4.12
CA GLY A 50 1.86 -8.41 4.83
C GLY A 50 1.65 -7.31 5.86
N ARG A 51 2.52 -7.31 6.84
CA ARG A 51 2.57 -6.29 7.89
C ARG A 51 3.99 -5.79 8.04
N SER A 52 4.14 -4.54 8.42
CA SER A 52 5.45 -4.00 8.75
C SER A 52 5.94 -4.54 10.09
N LEU A 53 7.23 -4.77 10.19
CA LEU A 53 7.84 -5.25 11.42
C LEU A 53 9.29 -4.78 11.54
N VAL A 54 9.81 -4.86 12.74
CA VAL A 54 11.24 -4.68 13.00
C VAL A 54 11.74 -5.98 13.62
N THR A 55 12.80 -6.55 13.03
CA THR A 55 13.38 -7.79 13.52
C THR A 55 14.19 -7.55 14.80
N ASP A 56 14.56 -8.63 15.49
CA ASP A 56 15.41 -8.55 16.69
C ASP A 56 16.77 -7.92 16.38
N SER A 57 17.27 -8.08 15.17
CA SER A 57 18.50 -7.42 14.68
C SER A 57 18.26 -5.99 14.18
N MET A 58 17.09 -5.39 14.46
CA MET A 58 16.72 -4.03 14.11
C MET A 58 16.58 -3.77 12.60
N VAL A 59 16.27 -4.78 11.84
CA VAL A 59 15.97 -4.63 10.40
C VAL A 59 14.50 -4.31 10.22
N GLU A 60 14.21 -3.21 9.55
CA GLU A 60 12.85 -2.82 9.20
C GLU A 60 12.39 -3.58 7.95
N ILE A 61 11.24 -4.24 8.05
CA ILE A 61 10.60 -4.93 6.94
C ILE A 61 9.31 -4.17 6.59
N ASP A 62 9.26 -3.70 5.36
CA ASP A 62 8.06 -3.04 4.81
C ASP A 62 6.94 -4.08 4.61
N CYS A 63 5.70 -3.67 4.87
CA CYS A 63 4.53 -4.54 4.68
C CYS A 63 4.41 -5.07 3.25
N ILE A 64 4.79 -4.29 2.25
CA ILE A 64 4.75 -4.71 0.85
C ILE A 64 5.77 -5.81 0.57
N SER A 65 7.00 -5.65 1.03
CA SER A 65 8.04 -6.70 0.90
C SER A 65 7.59 -7.99 1.58
N TYR A 66 6.97 -7.88 2.75
CA TYR A 66 6.42 -9.03 3.46
C TYR A 66 5.35 -9.75 2.61
N ALA A 67 4.40 -9.00 2.07
CA ALA A 67 3.32 -9.57 1.27
C ALA A 67 3.82 -10.24 -0.01
N ILE A 68 4.79 -9.63 -0.67
CA ILE A 68 5.42 -10.19 -1.88
C ILE A 68 6.11 -11.52 -1.55
N ALA A 69 6.87 -11.56 -0.46
CA ALA A 69 7.53 -12.78 -0.01
C ALA A 69 6.52 -13.87 0.36
N ALA A 70 5.42 -13.50 1.01
CA ALA A 70 4.36 -14.45 1.37
C ALA A 70 3.69 -15.05 0.12
N ALA A 71 3.39 -14.24 -0.89
CA ALA A 71 2.84 -14.71 -2.16
C ALA A 71 3.82 -15.63 -2.88
N ALA A 72 5.10 -15.28 -2.90
CA ALA A 72 6.15 -16.08 -3.50
C ALA A 72 6.29 -17.42 -2.79
N LYS A 73 6.29 -17.43 -1.48
CA LYS A 73 6.36 -18.65 -0.67
C LYS A 73 5.18 -19.59 -0.95
N ALA A 74 4.00 -19.03 -1.16
CA ALA A 74 2.81 -19.80 -1.52
C ALA A 74 2.81 -20.29 -2.97
N GLY A 75 3.76 -19.84 -3.78
CA GLY A 75 3.84 -20.20 -5.21
C GLY A 75 2.76 -19.55 -6.06
N THR A 76 2.19 -18.44 -5.60
CA THR A 76 1.10 -17.77 -6.31
C THR A 76 1.65 -16.65 -7.19
N PRO A 77 1.43 -16.72 -8.53
CA PRO A 77 1.86 -15.64 -9.42
C PRO A 77 1.13 -14.33 -9.14
N ALA A 78 1.87 -13.23 -9.13
CA ALA A 78 1.32 -11.91 -8.85
C ALA A 78 1.21 -11.01 -10.11
N ILE A 79 1.49 -11.53 -11.29
CA ILE A 79 1.38 -10.77 -12.54
C ILE A 79 -0.05 -10.22 -12.70
N GLY A 80 -0.16 -8.92 -12.91
CA GLY A 80 -1.45 -8.25 -13.08
C GLY A 80 -2.20 -7.98 -11.77
N ALA A 81 -1.62 -8.31 -10.63
CA ALA A 81 -2.21 -8.01 -9.33
C ALA A 81 -2.09 -6.52 -8.97
N VAL A 82 -2.87 -6.11 -7.99
CA VAL A 82 -2.87 -4.77 -7.42
C VAL A 82 -2.51 -4.88 -5.93
N ILE A 83 -1.65 -4.00 -5.46
CA ILE A 83 -1.32 -3.88 -4.04
C ILE A 83 -2.21 -2.81 -3.41
N TYR A 84 -2.79 -3.12 -2.26
CA TYR A 84 -3.48 -2.17 -1.39
C TYR A 84 -2.66 -2.02 -0.11
N SER A 85 -2.18 -0.82 0.16
CA SER A 85 -1.25 -0.56 1.28
C SER A 85 -1.70 0.61 2.12
N THR A 86 -1.50 0.50 3.43
CA THR A 86 -1.74 1.61 4.37
C THR A 86 -0.49 2.49 4.55
N ARG A 87 0.66 2.06 4.03
CA ARG A 87 1.93 2.79 4.13
C ARG A 87 2.52 3.03 2.75
N TYR A 88 3.20 4.18 2.62
CA TYR A 88 3.95 4.47 1.40
C TYR A 88 5.11 3.46 1.27
N PRO A 89 5.30 2.86 0.08
CA PRO A 89 6.32 1.82 -0.09
C PRO A 89 7.75 2.39 -0.06
N PHE A 90 8.69 1.58 0.42
CA PHE A 90 10.11 1.85 0.22
C PHE A 90 10.50 1.55 -1.24
N SER A 91 11.62 2.14 -1.68
CA SER A 91 12.09 1.98 -3.06
C SER A 91 12.37 0.51 -3.42
N THR A 92 12.93 -0.26 -2.48
CA THR A 92 13.14 -1.70 -2.69
C THR A 92 11.83 -2.45 -2.92
N SER A 93 10.77 -2.07 -2.21
CA SER A 93 9.45 -2.68 -2.38
C SER A 93 8.82 -2.34 -3.73
N ILE A 94 9.02 -1.13 -4.22
CA ILE A 94 8.61 -0.72 -5.57
C ILE A 94 9.29 -1.60 -6.63
N PHE A 95 10.59 -1.79 -6.51
CA PHE A 95 11.33 -2.63 -7.45
C PHE A 95 10.85 -4.09 -7.39
N GLN A 96 10.67 -4.64 -6.19
CA GLN A 96 10.17 -6.00 -6.01
C GLN A 96 8.78 -6.18 -6.63
N ALA A 97 7.87 -5.23 -6.41
CA ALA A 97 6.53 -5.25 -7.00
C ALA A 97 6.60 -5.22 -8.53
N HIS A 98 7.46 -4.38 -9.08
CA HIS A 98 7.70 -4.32 -10.53
C HIS A 98 8.17 -5.67 -11.08
N MET A 99 9.12 -6.31 -10.41
CA MET A 99 9.66 -7.61 -10.84
C MET A 99 8.61 -8.73 -10.76
N MET A 100 7.62 -8.59 -9.89
CA MET A 100 6.49 -9.53 -9.78
C MET A 100 5.39 -9.28 -10.82
N GLY A 101 5.53 -8.24 -11.65
CA GLY A 101 4.53 -7.89 -12.66
C GLY A 101 3.36 -7.06 -12.13
N ILE A 102 3.52 -6.46 -10.96
CA ILE A 102 2.53 -5.56 -10.37
C ILE A 102 2.80 -4.15 -10.89
N LYS A 103 1.76 -3.48 -11.41
CA LYS A 103 1.88 -2.14 -11.99
C LYS A 103 1.09 -1.07 -11.26
N LYS A 104 0.34 -1.44 -10.22
CA LYS A 104 -0.53 -0.52 -9.52
C LYS A 104 -0.50 -0.78 -8.02
N ILE A 105 -0.33 0.30 -7.27
CA ILE A 105 -0.46 0.32 -5.82
C ILE A 105 -1.56 1.31 -5.46
N VAL A 106 -2.59 0.85 -4.76
CA VAL A 106 -3.61 1.69 -4.16
C VAL A 106 -3.17 1.98 -2.74
N LEU A 107 -3.07 3.23 -2.40
CA LEU A 107 -2.42 3.69 -1.18
C LEU A 107 -3.37 4.52 -0.34
N LEU A 108 -3.47 4.17 0.95
CA LEU A 108 -4.21 5.01 1.89
C LEU A 108 -3.45 6.33 2.09
N ALA A 109 -4.10 7.42 1.72
CA ALA A 109 -3.52 8.74 1.89
C ALA A 109 -3.64 9.18 3.37
N HIS A 110 -2.51 9.42 4.00
CA HIS A 110 -2.41 9.97 5.35
C HIS A 110 -1.06 10.68 5.49
N ASP A 111 -0.83 11.30 6.64
CA ASP A 111 0.43 11.97 6.91
C ASP A 111 1.57 10.94 6.98
N TRP A 112 2.61 11.20 6.20
CA TRP A 112 3.80 10.36 6.19
C TRP A 112 4.72 10.77 7.35
N GLU A 113 5.41 9.77 7.91
CA GLU A 113 6.43 10.05 8.91
C GLU A 113 7.52 10.92 8.29
N PRO A 114 7.84 12.11 8.85
CA PRO A 114 8.89 12.98 8.32
C PRO A 114 10.25 12.28 8.22
N TYR A 115 10.47 11.32 9.10
CA TYR A 115 11.67 10.51 9.15
C TYR A 115 11.96 9.75 7.85
N TYR A 116 10.92 9.33 7.11
CA TYR A 116 11.06 8.57 5.87
C TYR A 116 10.89 9.40 4.61
N LYS A 117 10.80 10.72 4.73
CA LYS A 117 10.44 11.60 3.63
C LYS A 117 11.38 11.46 2.41
N GLU A 118 12.68 11.38 2.64
CA GLU A 118 13.66 11.18 1.55
C GLU A 118 13.49 9.84 0.86
N GLU A 119 13.30 8.77 1.64
CA GLU A 119 13.08 7.43 1.08
C GLU A 119 11.78 7.40 0.26
N PHE A 120 10.72 8.02 0.72
CA PHE A 120 9.45 8.06 0.00
C PHE A 120 9.56 8.86 -1.31
N ARG A 121 10.32 9.95 -1.32
CA ARG A 121 10.60 10.71 -2.56
C ARG A 121 11.39 9.87 -3.56
N ARG A 122 12.36 9.12 -3.09
CA ARG A 122 13.15 8.20 -3.90
C ARG A 122 12.26 7.10 -4.48
N SER A 123 11.39 6.55 -3.66
CA SER A 123 10.41 5.54 -4.05
C SER A 123 9.44 6.06 -5.12
N ALA A 124 8.91 7.27 -4.94
CA ALA A 124 8.02 7.92 -5.90
C ALA A 124 8.70 8.11 -7.26
N ARG A 125 9.95 8.53 -7.25
CA ARG A 125 10.75 8.72 -8.45
C ARG A 125 10.98 7.41 -9.19
N LEU A 126 11.31 6.36 -8.45
CA LEU A 126 11.48 5.02 -9.02
C LEU A 126 10.19 4.48 -9.63
N ALA A 127 9.06 4.69 -8.95
CA ALA A 127 7.75 4.27 -9.47
C ALA A 127 7.46 4.90 -10.84
N ARG A 128 7.79 6.18 -11.01
CA ARG A 128 7.66 6.85 -12.32
C ARG A 128 8.57 6.24 -13.38
N GLU A 129 9.82 5.97 -13.04
CA GLU A 129 10.77 5.33 -13.96
C GLU A 129 10.27 3.97 -14.44
N LEU A 130 9.59 3.23 -13.58
CA LEU A 130 9.10 1.89 -13.85
C LEU A 130 7.65 1.86 -14.38
N ASN A 131 7.05 3.02 -14.63
CA ASN A 131 5.64 3.15 -15.03
C ASN A 131 4.66 2.45 -14.07
N MET A 132 4.96 2.51 -12.78
CA MET A 132 4.08 1.97 -11.73
C MET A 132 3.14 3.07 -11.25
N ALA A 133 1.83 2.81 -11.29
CA ALA A 133 0.83 3.74 -10.79
C ALA A 133 0.72 3.65 -9.28
N ILE A 134 0.75 4.79 -8.60
CA ILE A 134 0.42 4.90 -7.18
C ILE A 134 -0.84 5.75 -7.08
N GLU A 135 -1.95 5.15 -6.67
CA GLU A 135 -3.25 5.81 -6.60
C GLU A 135 -3.66 6.03 -5.14
N PRO A 136 -3.84 7.27 -4.71
CA PRO A 136 -4.24 7.55 -3.33
C PRO A 136 -5.74 7.31 -3.13
N VAL A 137 -6.10 6.80 -1.95
CA VAL A 137 -7.48 6.69 -1.47
C VAL A 137 -7.60 7.48 -0.18
N PHE A 138 -8.61 8.34 -0.09
CA PHE A 138 -8.86 9.18 1.07
C PHE A 138 -10.06 8.64 1.84
N LEU A 139 -9.87 8.39 3.14
CA LEU A 139 -10.96 8.00 4.04
C LEU A 139 -11.46 9.26 4.78
N ASP A 140 -12.45 9.91 4.22
CA ASP A 140 -12.90 11.25 4.63
C ASP A 140 -13.48 11.34 6.05
N LYS A 141 -13.74 10.23 6.73
CA LYS A 141 -14.42 10.21 8.03
C LYS A 141 -13.67 9.46 9.13
N ASP A 142 -12.45 9.03 8.91
CA ASP A 142 -11.66 8.39 9.95
C ASP A 142 -10.86 9.44 10.72
N PRO A 143 -11.11 9.63 12.04
CA PRO A 143 -10.38 10.63 12.84
C PRO A 143 -8.86 10.44 12.82
N ARG A 144 -8.37 9.24 12.56
CA ARG A 144 -6.93 8.96 12.46
C ARG A 144 -6.31 9.63 11.24
N PHE A 145 -7.12 9.94 10.23
CA PHE A 145 -6.67 10.45 8.93
C PHE A 145 -7.23 11.83 8.60
N THR A 146 -7.99 12.45 9.51
CA THR A 146 -8.57 13.78 9.33
C THR A 146 -7.64 14.92 9.75
N LYS A 147 -6.38 14.63 10.00
CA LYS A 147 -5.40 15.71 10.17
C LYS A 147 -5.41 16.60 8.94
N ASN A 148 -5.31 17.88 9.21
CA ASN A 148 -5.37 18.97 8.27
C ASN A 148 -4.66 18.60 6.94
N THR A 149 -5.43 18.57 5.85
CA THR A 149 -4.91 18.26 4.51
C THR A 149 -3.79 19.21 4.08
N ASN A 150 -3.69 20.38 4.72
CA ASN A 150 -2.65 21.36 4.42
C ASN A 150 -1.24 20.93 4.87
N ASP A 151 -1.15 19.96 5.78
CA ASP A 151 0.13 19.48 6.30
C ASP A 151 0.65 18.23 5.58
N ARG A 152 -0.10 17.71 4.62
CA ARG A 152 0.31 16.54 3.85
C ARG A 152 1.30 16.91 2.77
N ASP A 153 2.34 16.12 2.62
CA ASP A 153 3.24 16.22 1.47
C ASP A 153 2.58 15.54 0.26
N LEU A 154 1.73 16.28 -0.42
CA LEU A 154 0.98 15.76 -1.57
C LEU A 154 1.88 15.40 -2.75
N SER A 155 3.16 15.84 -2.75
CA SER A 155 4.10 15.50 -3.81
C SER A 155 4.38 14.00 -3.89
N LEU A 156 4.19 13.26 -2.79
CA LEU A 156 4.33 11.81 -2.74
C LEU A 156 3.11 11.06 -3.26
N ILE A 157 1.97 11.74 -3.36
CA ILE A 157 0.68 11.14 -3.73
C ILE A 157 0.38 11.38 -5.21
N HIS A 158 0.71 12.56 -5.72
CA HIS A 158 0.48 12.96 -7.11
C HIS A 158 1.73 12.74 -7.95
N ILE A 159 1.86 11.57 -8.48
CA ILE A 159 3.02 11.19 -9.29
C ILE A 159 2.61 10.96 -10.74
#